data_29bd354f8ed773d7d52bd74b315c4b32
#
_entry.id   29bd354f8ed773d7d52bd74b315c4b32
#
_cell.length_a   1.000
_cell.length_b   1.000
_cell.length_c   1.000
_cell.angle_alpha   90.00
_cell.angle_beta   90.00
_cell.angle_gamma   90.00
#
_symmetry.space_group_name_H-M   'P 1'
#
loop_
_entity.id
_entity.type
_entity.pdbx_description
1 polymer ?
#
loop_
_entity_poly.entity_id
_entity_poly.type
_entity_poly.pdbx_seq_one_letter_code
_entity_poly.pdbx_strand_id
1 'polypeptide(L)'
;MNVDIDGINDVKIIIKNNKNTYLRLDNECNLVITTNRGTSNREIIKLINNNRDKIEEMVKVISKRVNNNSGFFYLGKRYDIVKVSYTTISIGEDKVFIGENFDIDKFYKDKAKVLFLERLNYYYNNFSRSIPYPKLRIRKMKSRWGVCNTRTHVITLNLELMKRDIKYLDYVIVHELSHLVYADHSSRFWGVVSENIGDYKKYRKEMKEFLW
;
A
#
# COMPACT_ATOMS: atom_id res chain seq x y z
N MET A 1 2.14 -14.49 27.34
CA MET A 1 1.55 -15.74 26.83
C MET A 1 2.56 -16.31 25.84
N ASN A 2 3.22 -17.43 26.18
CA ASN A 2 4.17 -18.05 25.25
C ASN A 2 3.38 -18.87 24.22
N VAL A 3 3.46 -18.46 22.96
CA VAL A 3 2.95 -19.18 21.81
C VAL A 3 4.14 -19.70 21.05
N ASP A 4 4.33 -21.01 21.05
CA ASP A 4 5.42 -21.68 20.35
C ASP A 4 5.04 -21.90 18.88
N ILE A 5 5.11 -20.82 18.09
CA ILE A 5 4.96 -20.85 16.63
C ILE A 5 6.18 -20.15 16.03
N ASP A 6 6.89 -20.86 15.20
CA ASP A 6 8.09 -20.36 14.55
C ASP A 6 7.83 -19.10 13.71
N GLY A 7 8.68 -18.08 13.88
CA GLY A 7 8.58 -16.80 13.19
C GLY A 7 7.57 -15.79 13.77
N ILE A 8 6.98 -16.05 14.96
CA ILE A 8 6.22 -15.06 15.72
C ILE A 8 7.14 -14.40 16.75
N ASN A 9 7.22 -13.05 16.71
CA ASN A 9 8.04 -12.29 17.65
C ASN A 9 7.34 -12.04 18.99
N ASP A 10 6.04 -11.71 18.97
CA ASP A 10 5.25 -11.42 20.17
C ASP A 10 3.76 -11.67 19.93
N VAL A 11 2.98 -11.80 21.03
CA VAL A 11 1.52 -11.96 21.00
C VAL A 11 0.86 -10.78 21.69
N LYS A 12 0.17 -9.95 20.93
CA LYS A 12 -0.57 -8.77 21.41
C LYS A 12 -2.05 -9.05 21.48
N ILE A 13 -2.66 -8.91 22.66
CA ILE A 13 -4.12 -9.08 22.84
C ILE A 13 -4.78 -7.71 22.93
N ILE A 14 -5.74 -7.45 22.05
CA ILE A 14 -6.54 -6.22 22.02
C ILE A 14 -7.98 -6.57 22.38
N ILE A 15 -8.47 -6.00 23.48
CA ILE A 15 -9.85 -6.18 23.90
C ILE A 15 -10.71 -5.10 23.26
N LYS A 16 -11.74 -5.52 22.52
CA LYS A 16 -12.75 -4.65 21.89
C LYS A 16 -14.15 -5.22 22.15
N ASN A 17 -15.17 -4.40 21.90
CA ASN A 17 -16.56 -4.85 21.97
C ASN A 17 -16.97 -5.52 20.65
N ASN A 18 -16.44 -6.73 20.37
CA ASN A 18 -16.73 -7.50 19.15
C ASN A 18 -17.44 -8.80 19.50
N LYS A 19 -18.23 -9.32 18.56
CA LYS A 19 -18.85 -10.65 18.66
C LYS A 19 -17.84 -11.79 18.41
N ASN A 20 -16.84 -11.55 17.58
CA ASN A 20 -15.88 -12.57 17.12
C ASN A 20 -14.45 -12.24 17.55
N THR A 21 -13.61 -13.26 17.70
CA THR A 21 -12.17 -13.11 17.88
C THR A 21 -11.47 -13.19 16.53
N TYR A 22 -10.54 -12.26 16.28
CA TYR A 22 -9.78 -12.16 15.04
C TYR A 22 -8.30 -12.35 15.32
N LEU A 23 -7.63 -13.14 14.46
CA LEU A 23 -6.19 -13.34 14.44
C LEU A 23 -5.60 -12.57 13.25
N ARG A 24 -4.56 -11.77 13.48
CA ARG A 24 -3.79 -11.07 12.46
C ARG A 24 -2.32 -11.08 12.83
N LEU A 25 -1.46 -11.06 11.83
CA LEU A 25 -0.05 -10.70 12.02
C LEU A 25 0.16 -9.23 11.62
N ASP A 26 0.98 -8.52 12.38
CA ASP A 26 1.47 -7.21 11.97
C ASP A 26 2.76 -7.36 11.12
N ASN A 27 3.29 -6.23 10.61
CA ASN A 27 4.49 -6.23 9.77
C ASN A 27 5.78 -6.62 10.52
N GLU A 28 5.72 -6.68 11.85
CA GLU A 28 6.81 -7.10 12.72
C GLU A 28 6.66 -8.59 13.12
N CYS A 29 5.78 -9.34 12.46
CA CYS A 29 5.45 -10.72 12.80
C CYS A 29 4.93 -10.90 14.24
N ASN A 30 4.28 -9.89 14.83
CA ASN A 30 3.55 -10.08 16.08
C ASN A 30 2.16 -10.59 15.79
N LEU A 31 1.71 -11.61 16.54
CA LEU A 31 0.34 -12.12 16.47
C LEU A 31 -0.62 -11.21 17.24
N VAL A 32 -1.44 -10.46 16.52
CA VAL A 32 -2.42 -9.54 17.11
C VAL A 32 -3.78 -10.24 17.19
N ILE A 33 -4.24 -10.49 18.41
CA ILE A 33 -5.52 -11.13 18.71
C ILE A 33 -6.50 -10.06 19.16
N THR A 34 -7.55 -9.84 18.39
CA THR A 34 -8.61 -8.89 18.75
C THR A 34 -9.83 -9.68 19.24
N THR A 35 -10.22 -9.52 20.51
CA THR A 35 -11.26 -10.30 21.14
C THR A 35 -12.15 -9.46 22.07
N ASN A 36 -13.23 -10.03 22.63
CA ASN A 36 -14.08 -9.37 23.61
C ASN A 36 -13.59 -9.61 25.06
N ARG A 37 -14.17 -8.88 26.02
CA ARG A 37 -13.79 -8.97 27.44
C ARG A 37 -14.09 -10.32 28.08
N GLY A 38 -15.01 -11.12 27.52
CA GLY A 38 -15.42 -12.40 28.07
C GLY A 38 -14.59 -13.60 27.60
N THR A 39 -13.68 -13.39 26.64
CA THR A 39 -12.86 -14.47 26.10
C THR A 39 -11.71 -14.81 27.05
N SER A 40 -11.71 -16.06 27.54
CA SER A 40 -10.66 -16.57 28.45
C SER A 40 -9.35 -16.85 27.70
N ASN A 41 -8.22 -16.83 28.44
CA ASN A 41 -6.92 -17.21 27.90
C ASN A 41 -6.91 -18.63 27.30
N ARG A 42 -7.68 -19.53 27.89
CA ARG A 42 -7.81 -20.93 27.43
C ARG A 42 -8.47 -21.01 26.05
N GLU A 43 -9.50 -20.20 25.82
CA GLU A 43 -10.15 -20.10 24.50
C GLU A 43 -9.24 -19.48 23.46
N ILE A 44 -8.45 -18.48 23.83
CA ILE A 44 -7.44 -17.86 22.96
C ILE A 44 -6.38 -18.89 22.55
N ILE A 45 -5.84 -19.66 23.48
CA ILE A 45 -4.86 -20.72 23.21
C ILE A 45 -5.47 -21.76 22.26
N LYS A 46 -6.68 -22.21 22.53
CA LYS A 46 -7.39 -23.17 21.67
C LYS A 46 -7.58 -22.63 20.25
N LEU A 47 -7.93 -21.34 20.12
CA LEU A 47 -8.10 -20.68 18.82
C LEU A 47 -6.77 -20.61 18.05
N ILE A 48 -5.67 -20.28 18.71
CA ILE A 48 -4.33 -20.27 18.11
C ILE A 48 -3.97 -21.66 17.60
N ASN A 49 -4.11 -22.68 18.44
CA ASN A 49 -3.77 -24.04 18.08
C ASN A 49 -4.63 -24.57 16.91
N ASN A 50 -5.92 -24.27 16.89
CA ASN A 50 -6.82 -24.68 15.80
C ASN A 50 -6.54 -23.94 14.46
N ASN A 51 -5.79 -22.85 14.50
CA ASN A 51 -5.44 -22.08 13.32
C ASN A 51 -3.92 -22.04 13.08
N ARG A 52 -3.16 -22.95 13.66
CA ARG A 52 -1.70 -22.98 13.60
C ARG A 52 -1.19 -22.93 12.16
N ASP A 53 -1.67 -23.81 11.28
CA ASP A 53 -1.24 -23.88 9.88
C ASP A 53 -1.47 -22.55 9.13
N LYS A 54 -2.63 -21.91 9.38
CA LYS A 54 -2.95 -20.59 8.77
C LYS A 54 -2.03 -19.50 9.29
N ILE A 55 -1.68 -19.53 10.58
CA ILE A 55 -0.78 -18.56 11.19
C ILE A 55 0.63 -18.75 10.60
N GLU A 56 1.12 -19.98 10.45
CA GLU A 56 2.40 -20.28 9.84
C GLU A 56 2.44 -19.86 8.36
N GLU A 57 1.36 -20.05 7.60
CA GLU A 57 1.25 -19.54 6.25
C GLU A 57 1.30 -18.00 6.22
N MET A 58 0.59 -17.33 7.14
CA MET A 58 0.65 -15.87 7.28
C MET A 58 2.06 -15.40 7.62
N VAL A 59 2.80 -16.10 8.50
CA VAL A 59 4.21 -15.80 8.81
C VAL A 59 5.07 -15.89 7.56
N LYS A 60 4.96 -16.97 6.78
CA LYS A 60 5.70 -17.14 5.51
C LYS A 60 5.42 -15.99 4.51
N VAL A 61 4.16 -15.58 4.42
CA VAL A 61 3.77 -14.46 3.54
C VAL A 61 4.38 -13.14 4.02
N ILE A 62 4.31 -12.86 5.34
CA ILE A 62 4.86 -11.61 5.89
C ILE A 62 6.38 -11.60 5.83
N SER A 63 7.06 -12.70 6.19
CA SER A 63 8.52 -12.80 6.10
C SER A 63 9.03 -12.59 4.67
N LYS A 64 8.36 -13.17 3.67
CA LYS A 64 8.66 -12.88 2.26
C LYS A 64 8.45 -11.40 1.91
N ARG A 65 7.39 -10.78 2.43
CA ARG A 65 7.12 -9.35 2.20
C ARG A 65 8.14 -8.45 2.89
N VAL A 66 8.53 -8.75 4.12
CA VAL A 66 9.55 -8.00 4.88
C VAL A 66 10.90 -8.10 4.16
N ASN A 67 11.32 -9.30 3.75
CA ASN A 67 12.53 -9.51 2.98
C ASN A 67 12.48 -8.80 1.60
N ASN A 68 11.34 -8.85 0.92
CA ASN A 68 11.14 -8.14 -0.34
C ASN A 68 11.02 -6.62 -0.17
N ASN A 69 10.67 -6.13 1.02
CA ASN A 69 10.58 -4.69 1.32
C ASN A 69 11.85 -4.14 2.00
N SER A 70 12.84 -4.99 2.32
CA SER A 70 14.14 -4.53 2.79
C SER A 70 14.90 -3.92 1.60
N GLY A 71 15.12 -2.59 1.62
CA GLY A 71 15.79 -1.86 0.56
C GLY A 71 15.12 -0.51 0.27
N PHE A 72 15.73 0.25 -0.60
CA PHE A 72 15.17 1.49 -1.12
C PHE A 72 14.48 1.18 -2.46
N PHE A 73 13.20 1.49 -2.57
CA PHE A 73 12.42 1.29 -3.79
C PHE A 73 12.11 2.63 -4.42
N TYR A 74 12.34 2.76 -5.73
CA TYR A 74 12.01 3.96 -6.47
C TYR A 74 11.55 3.60 -7.88
N LEU A 75 10.31 3.97 -8.22
CA LEU A 75 9.67 3.71 -9.52
C LEU A 75 9.77 2.24 -9.98
N GLY A 76 9.52 1.32 -9.04
CA GLY A 76 9.50 -0.12 -9.31
C GLY A 76 10.85 -0.83 -9.20
N LYS A 77 11.95 -0.09 -9.15
CA LYS A 77 13.28 -0.66 -8.99
C LYS A 77 13.69 -0.71 -7.50
N ARG A 78 14.28 -1.82 -7.08
CA ARG A 78 14.90 -2.00 -5.76
C ARG A 78 16.37 -1.62 -5.83
N TYR A 79 16.84 -0.92 -4.82
CA TYR A 79 18.23 -0.51 -4.65
C TYR A 79 18.75 -0.97 -3.30
N ASP A 80 19.99 -1.42 -3.26
CA ASP A 80 20.69 -1.71 -2.03
C ASP A 80 21.17 -0.40 -1.39
N ILE A 81 20.93 -0.26 -0.07
CA ILE A 81 21.25 0.98 0.65
C ILE A 81 22.72 0.95 1.08
N VAL A 82 23.46 1.99 0.71
CA VAL A 82 24.79 2.30 1.19
C VAL A 82 24.72 3.57 2.03
N LYS A 83 25.04 3.46 3.31
CA LYS A 83 25.13 4.63 4.19
C LYS A 83 26.45 5.36 3.96
N VAL A 84 26.39 6.68 3.90
CA VAL A 84 27.52 7.56 3.60
C VAL A 84 27.50 8.77 4.53
N SER A 85 28.67 9.40 4.74
CA SER A 85 28.83 10.51 5.71
C SER A 85 28.31 11.86 5.20
N TYR A 86 27.98 12.01 3.91
CA TYR A 86 27.39 13.24 3.41
C TYR A 86 25.84 13.28 3.56
N THR A 87 25.25 14.46 3.45
CA THR A 87 23.83 14.69 3.83
C THR A 87 22.82 14.56 2.67
N THR A 88 23.23 14.00 1.53
CA THR A 88 22.40 13.92 0.32
C THR A 88 22.05 12.47 -0.03
N ILE A 89 21.16 12.30 -1.02
CA ILE A 89 20.86 11.02 -1.63
C ILE A 89 21.39 11.00 -3.08
N SER A 90 22.03 9.91 -3.45
CA SER A 90 22.45 9.65 -4.84
C SER A 90 21.98 8.25 -5.24
N ILE A 91 21.26 8.17 -6.37
CA ILE A 91 20.74 6.91 -6.91
C ILE A 91 21.65 6.48 -8.05
N GLY A 92 22.36 5.36 -7.84
CA GLY A 92 23.18 4.71 -8.85
C GLY A 92 22.40 3.64 -9.64
N GLU A 93 23.10 2.71 -10.24
CA GLU A 93 22.47 1.66 -11.04
C GLU A 93 21.70 0.67 -10.15
N ASP A 94 22.34 0.03 -9.17
CA ASP A 94 21.72 -0.96 -8.26
C ASP A 94 21.83 -0.57 -6.79
N LYS A 95 22.48 0.54 -6.48
CA LYS A 95 22.70 1.04 -5.14
C LYS A 95 22.17 2.45 -4.99
N VAL A 96 21.68 2.76 -3.79
CA VAL A 96 21.36 4.11 -3.38
C VAL A 96 22.29 4.50 -2.23
N PHE A 97 22.98 5.62 -2.38
CA PHE A 97 23.83 6.21 -1.36
C PHE A 97 23.02 7.20 -0.55
N ILE A 98 22.80 6.91 0.72
CA ILE A 98 21.96 7.72 1.60
C ILE A 98 22.82 8.28 2.72
N GLY A 99 22.84 9.60 2.82
CA GLY A 99 23.55 10.33 3.86
C GLY A 99 23.00 10.07 5.26
N GLU A 100 23.82 10.29 6.26
CA GLU A 100 23.38 10.29 7.65
C GLU A 100 22.30 11.35 7.86
N ASN A 101 21.23 10.99 8.59
CA ASN A 101 20.08 11.86 8.88
C ASN A 101 19.28 12.35 7.64
N PHE A 102 19.46 11.71 6.48
CA PHE A 102 18.68 12.04 5.30
C PHE A 102 17.21 11.63 5.46
N ASP A 103 16.28 12.58 5.25
CA ASP A 103 14.83 12.35 5.33
C ASP A 103 14.30 11.71 4.02
N ILE A 104 14.24 10.38 4.01
CA ILE A 104 13.71 9.59 2.89
C ILE A 104 12.22 9.90 2.63
N ASP A 105 11.42 10.14 3.68
CA ASP A 105 10.00 10.46 3.52
C ASP A 105 9.81 11.82 2.84
N LYS A 106 10.65 12.80 3.17
CA LYS A 106 10.68 14.09 2.48
C LYS A 106 11.08 13.94 1.02
N PHE A 107 12.11 13.15 0.73
CA PHE A 107 12.53 12.85 -0.65
C PHE A 107 11.37 12.30 -1.48
N TYR A 108 10.66 11.27 -0.99
CA TYR A 108 9.52 10.73 -1.70
C TYR A 108 8.40 11.76 -1.89
N LYS A 109 8.10 12.58 -0.87
CA LYS A 109 7.09 13.62 -0.97
C LYS A 109 7.41 14.65 -2.05
N ASP A 110 8.67 15.11 -2.12
CA ASP A 110 9.08 16.13 -3.07
C ASP A 110 9.11 15.57 -4.51
N LYS A 111 9.59 14.34 -4.71
CA LYS A 111 9.52 13.66 -6.00
C LYS A 111 8.08 13.37 -6.44
N ALA A 112 7.22 12.96 -5.50
CA ALA A 112 5.82 12.68 -5.79
C ALA A 112 5.04 13.93 -6.23
N LYS A 113 5.30 15.11 -5.65
CA LYS A 113 4.64 16.36 -6.05
C LYS A 113 4.82 16.65 -7.54
N VAL A 114 6.02 16.44 -8.05
CA VAL A 114 6.34 16.70 -9.47
C VAL A 114 5.74 15.58 -10.34
N LEU A 115 6.12 14.32 -10.08
CA LEU A 115 5.74 13.20 -10.91
C LEU A 115 4.22 12.97 -10.96
N PHE A 116 3.55 13.01 -9.78
CA PHE A 116 2.10 12.72 -9.73
C PHE A 116 1.29 13.82 -10.42
N LEU A 117 1.72 15.08 -10.32
CA LEU A 117 1.08 16.18 -11.02
C LEU A 117 1.28 16.07 -12.54
N GLU A 118 2.49 15.75 -12.98
CA GLU A 118 2.81 15.52 -14.40
C GLU A 118 1.92 14.39 -14.98
N ARG A 119 1.87 13.23 -14.29
CA ARG A 119 1.08 12.09 -14.76
C ARG A 119 -0.43 12.37 -14.71
N LEU A 120 -0.91 13.07 -13.67
CA LEU A 120 -2.30 13.49 -13.57
C LEU A 120 -2.69 14.41 -14.73
N ASN A 121 -1.87 15.41 -15.05
CA ASN A 121 -2.10 16.33 -16.17
C ASN A 121 -2.11 15.59 -17.50
N TYR A 122 -1.16 14.65 -17.70
CA TYR A 122 -1.10 13.84 -18.90
C TYR A 122 -2.43 13.08 -19.13
N TYR A 123 -2.90 12.33 -18.13
CA TYR A 123 -4.13 11.56 -18.25
C TYR A 123 -5.37 12.44 -18.28
N TYR A 124 -5.40 13.55 -17.56
CA TYR A 124 -6.50 14.51 -17.64
C TYR A 124 -6.66 15.08 -19.05
N ASN A 125 -5.58 15.53 -19.66
CA ASN A 125 -5.60 16.15 -20.99
C ASN A 125 -5.95 15.15 -22.13
N ASN A 126 -5.68 13.86 -21.91
CA ASN A 126 -5.98 12.80 -22.88
C ASN A 126 -7.19 11.94 -22.46
N PHE A 127 -7.96 12.36 -21.46
CA PHE A 127 -9.08 11.56 -20.94
C PHE A 127 -10.24 11.48 -21.94
N SER A 128 -10.80 10.29 -22.13
CA SER A 128 -11.86 10.02 -23.13
C SER A 128 -13.18 10.76 -22.87
N ARG A 129 -13.36 11.36 -21.71
CA ARG A 129 -14.57 12.08 -21.29
C ARG A 129 -14.22 13.48 -20.78
N SER A 130 -15.13 14.43 -20.97
CA SER A 130 -15.03 15.75 -20.33
C SER A 130 -15.30 15.61 -18.83
N ILE A 131 -14.36 16.00 -18.00
CA ILE A 131 -14.42 15.94 -16.53
C ILE A 131 -13.88 17.26 -15.95
N PRO A 132 -14.32 17.67 -14.74
CA PRO A 132 -13.73 18.83 -14.07
C PRO A 132 -12.27 18.57 -13.72
N TYR A 133 -11.42 19.61 -13.80
CA TYR A 133 -10.01 19.49 -13.43
C TYR A 133 -9.87 19.16 -11.93
N PRO A 134 -9.19 18.06 -11.59
CA PRO A 134 -9.10 17.61 -10.20
C PRO A 134 -7.99 18.34 -9.44
N LYS A 135 -8.19 18.53 -8.13
CA LYS A 135 -7.14 18.97 -7.22
C LYS A 135 -6.37 17.76 -6.71
N LEU A 136 -5.05 17.74 -6.91
CA LEU A 136 -4.18 16.68 -6.41
C LEU A 136 -3.89 16.85 -4.92
N ARG A 137 -3.98 15.74 -4.18
CA ARG A 137 -3.48 15.60 -2.81
C ARG A 137 -2.62 14.34 -2.72
N ILE A 138 -1.55 14.38 -1.98
CA ILE A 138 -0.64 13.24 -1.77
C ILE A 138 -0.60 12.92 -0.28
N ARG A 139 -0.84 11.66 0.07
CA ARG A 139 -0.81 11.17 1.46
C ARG A 139 -0.22 9.76 1.53
N LYS A 140 0.43 9.42 2.63
CA LYS A 140 0.74 8.05 2.98
C LYS A 140 -0.54 7.40 3.51
N MET A 141 -1.03 6.36 2.85
CA MET A 141 -2.27 5.66 3.20
C MET A 141 -1.98 4.17 3.44
N LYS A 142 -2.69 3.55 4.39
CA LYS A 142 -2.47 2.14 4.75
C LYS A 142 -3.28 1.17 3.89
N SER A 143 -4.45 1.57 3.39
CA SER A 143 -5.46 0.65 2.85
C SER A 143 -5.96 0.98 1.45
N ARG A 144 -5.42 2.02 0.81
CA ARG A 144 -5.88 2.47 -0.51
C ARG A 144 -4.73 3.06 -1.32
N TRP A 145 -4.77 2.90 -2.63
CA TRP A 145 -3.82 3.52 -3.54
C TRP A 145 -4.25 4.91 -3.99
N GLY A 146 -5.55 5.14 -4.11
CA GLY A 146 -6.13 6.41 -4.43
C GLY A 146 -7.50 6.60 -3.77
N VAL A 147 -8.01 7.82 -3.79
CA VAL A 147 -9.39 8.21 -3.40
C VAL A 147 -9.80 9.43 -4.19
N CYS A 148 -10.94 9.35 -4.87
CA CYS A 148 -11.58 10.49 -5.49
C CYS A 148 -12.75 10.98 -4.62
N ASN A 149 -12.77 12.29 -4.34
CA ASN A 149 -13.96 12.96 -3.81
C ASN A 149 -14.71 13.62 -4.97
N THR A 150 -15.77 13.00 -5.41
CA THR A 150 -16.56 13.44 -6.58
C THR A 150 -17.26 14.77 -6.39
N ARG A 151 -17.51 15.21 -5.14
CA ARG A 151 -18.14 16.50 -4.83
C ARG A 151 -17.15 17.66 -4.91
N THR A 152 -15.93 17.46 -4.41
CA THR A 152 -14.90 18.51 -4.34
C THR A 152 -13.86 18.38 -5.44
N HIS A 153 -13.96 17.36 -6.28
CA HIS A 153 -13.01 16.99 -7.34
C HIS A 153 -11.56 16.86 -6.83
N VAL A 154 -11.39 16.38 -5.58
CA VAL A 154 -10.06 16.14 -5.01
C VAL A 154 -9.69 14.68 -5.20
N ILE A 155 -8.59 14.45 -5.91
CA ILE A 155 -7.96 13.14 -6.04
C ILE A 155 -6.80 13.08 -5.05
N THR A 156 -6.86 12.10 -4.13
CA THR A 156 -5.76 11.81 -3.20
C THR A 156 -5.04 10.55 -3.65
N LEU A 157 -3.74 10.65 -3.89
CA LEU A 157 -2.88 9.53 -4.29
C LEU A 157 -1.97 9.11 -3.13
N ASN A 158 -1.73 7.81 -3.03
CA ASN A 158 -0.87 7.24 -1.99
C ASN A 158 0.61 7.47 -2.32
N LEU A 159 1.37 8.05 -1.38
CA LEU A 159 2.81 8.26 -1.52
C LEU A 159 3.59 6.97 -1.80
N GLU A 160 3.10 5.81 -1.33
CA GLU A 160 3.72 4.50 -1.57
C GLU A 160 3.76 4.11 -3.06
N LEU A 161 3.00 4.80 -3.94
CA LEU A 161 3.11 4.64 -5.40
C LEU A 161 4.48 5.04 -5.93
N MET A 162 5.22 5.93 -5.23
CA MET A 162 6.61 6.26 -5.60
C MET A 162 7.56 5.06 -5.54
N LYS A 163 7.20 4.02 -4.81
CA LYS A 163 7.99 2.78 -4.69
C LYS A 163 7.62 1.74 -5.75
N ARG A 164 6.57 2.00 -6.53
CA ARG A 164 6.02 1.07 -7.53
C ARG A 164 6.35 1.53 -8.93
N ASP A 165 6.29 0.60 -9.88
CA ASP A 165 6.41 0.93 -11.31
C ASP A 165 5.36 1.99 -11.70
N ILE A 166 5.75 2.92 -12.55
CA ILE A 166 4.94 4.07 -12.96
C ILE A 166 3.58 3.67 -13.56
N LYS A 167 3.50 2.49 -14.19
CA LYS A 167 2.24 1.95 -14.74
C LYS A 167 1.14 1.79 -13.67
N TYR A 168 1.52 1.56 -12.41
CA TYR A 168 0.54 1.48 -11.31
C TYR A 168 0.06 2.85 -10.86
N LEU A 169 0.93 3.86 -10.87
CA LEU A 169 0.54 5.25 -10.66
C LEU A 169 -0.46 5.68 -11.75
N ASP A 170 -0.14 5.38 -13.00
CA ASP A 170 -0.97 5.67 -14.16
C ASP A 170 -2.36 5.03 -14.05
N TYR A 171 -2.39 3.74 -13.72
CA TYR A 171 -3.64 3.03 -13.48
C TYR A 171 -4.48 3.65 -12.37
N VAL A 172 -3.87 4.01 -11.23
CA VAL A 172 -4.60 4.64 -10.12
C VAL A 172 -5.13 6.01 -10.52
N ILE A 173 -4.34 6.80 -11.23
CA ILE A 173 -4.79 8.11 -11.75
C ILE A 173 -6.03 7.93 -12.65
N VAL A 174 -5.98 7.04 -13.63
CA VAL A 174 -7.11 6.77 -14.53
C VAL A 174 -8.32 6.26 -13.76
N HIS A 175 -8.12 5.38 -12.76
CA HIS A 175 -9.17 4.88 -11.88
C HIS A 175 -9.87 6.03 -11.12
N GLU A 176 -9.09 6.93 -10.51
CA GLU A 176 -9.65 8.06 -9.75
C GLU A 176 -10.30 9.12 -10.65
N LEU A 177 -9.75 9.37 -11.85
CA LEU A 177 -10.39 10.23 -12.86
C LEU A 177 -11.74 9.66 -13.32
N SER A 178 -11.83 8.33 -13.49
CA SER A 178 -13.07 7.65 -13.89
C SER A 178 -14.19 7.81 -12.85
N HIS A 179 -13.86 8.00 -11.56
CA HIS A 179 -14.84 8.31 -10.53
C HIS A 179 -15.50 9.69 -10.70
N LEU A 180 -14.87 10.62 -11.43
CA LEU A 180 -15.51 11.89 -11.78
C LEU A 180 -16.63 11.72 -12.83
N VAL A 181 -16.67 10.58 -13.52
CA VAL A 181 -17.73 10.21 -14.47
C VAL A 181 -18.75 9.30 -13.79
N TYR A 182 -18.29 8.24 -13.09
CA TYR A 182 -19.13 7.27 -12.39
C TYR A 182 -18.61 7.02 -10.99
N ALA A 183 -19.42 7.32 -9.97
CA ALA A 183 -19.00 7.17 -8.56
C ALA A 183 -18.90 5.72 -8.11
N ASP A 184 -19.58 4.81 -8.78
CA ASP A 184 -19.59 3.35 -8.51
C ASP A 184 -18.57 2.60 -9.37
N HIS A 185 -18.37 1.30 -9.09
CA HIS A 185 -17.53 0.41 -9.90
C HIS A 185 -18.39 -0.46 -10.86
N SER A 186 -19.43 0.11 -11.46
CA SER A 186 -20.28 -0.56 -12.44
C SER A 186 -19.52 -0.91 -13.73
N SER A 187 -20.19 -1.65 -14.63
CA SER A 187 -19.63 -1.95 -15.96
C SER A 187 -19.31 -0.68 -16.76
N ARG A 188 -20.10 0.39 -16.59
CA ARG A 188 -19.87 1.71 -17.21
C ARG A 188 -18.57 2.34 -16.71
N PHE A 189 -18.31 2.30 -15.40
CA PHE A 189 -17.06 2.76 -14.81
C PHE A 189 -15.86 2.03 -15.43
N TRP A 190 -15.90 0.69 -15.45
CA TRP A 190 -14.81 -0.10 -16.05
C TRP A 190 -14.66 0.09 -17.54
N GLY A 191 -15.75 0.43 -18.25
CA GLY A 191 -15.70 0.88 -19.62
C GLY A 191 -14.83 2.12 -19.79
N VAL A 192 -15.08 3.17 -18.99
CA VAL A 192 -14.27 4.40 -19.01
C VAL A 192 -12.80 4.11 -18.64
N VAL A 193 -12.54 3.28 -17.62
CA VAL A 193 -11.16 2.90 -17.28
C VAL A 193 -10.47 2.23 -18.48
N SER A 194 -11.15 1.29 -19.17
CA SER A 194 -10.56 0.57 -20.32
C SER A 194 -10.33 1.44 -21.54
N GLU A 195 -11.11 2.51 -21.73
CA GLU A 195 -10.90 3.49 -22.80
C GLU A 195 -9.60 4.29 -22.63
N ASN A 196 -9.15 4.47 -21.37
CA ASN A 196 -8.02 5.33 -21.05
C ASN A 196 -6.75 4.56 -20.69
N ILE A 197 -6.85 3.26 -20.35
CA ILE A 197 -5.70 2.40 -20.06
C ILE A 197 -6.03 0.93 -20.36
N GLY A 198 -5.27 0.32 -21.28
CA GLY A 198 -5.58 -1.01 -21.83
C GLY A 198 -5.45 -2.16 -20.84
N ASP A 199 -4.34 -2.23 -20.11
CA ASP A 199 -4.00 -3.37 -19.24
C ASP A 199 -4.58 -3.27 -17.81
N TYR A 200 -5.62 -2.47 -17.60
CA TYR A 200 -6.14 -2.17 -16.26
C TYR A 200 -6.49 -3.41 -15.43
N LYS A 201 -6.99 -4.50 -16.06
CA LYS A 201 -7.33 -5.75 -15.37
C LYS A 201 -6.12 -6.40 -14.73
N LYS A 202 -4.99 -6.40 -15.46
CA LYS A 202 -3.70 -6.90 -15.00
C LYS A 202 -3.19 -6.05 -13.84
N TYR A 203 -3.13 -4.73 -14.01
CA TYR A 203 -2.66 -3.82 -12.96
C TYR A 203 -3.52 -3.89 -11.69
N ARG A 204 -4.85 -3.97 -11.85
CA ARG A 204 -5.79 -4.17 -10.73
C ARG A 204 -5.51 -5.45 -9.96
N LYS A 205 -5.20 -6.56 -10.64
CA LYS A 205 -4.87 -7.84 -9.99
C LYS A 205 -3.56 -7.73 -9.23
N GLU A 206 -2.51 -7.26 -9.88
CA GLU A 206 -1.16 -7.12 -9.31
C GLU A 206 -1.16 -6.17 -8.09
N MET A 207 -1.90 -5.07 -8.15
CA MET A 207 -1.99 -4.10 -7.06
C MET A 207 -2.72 -4.61 -5.81
N LYS A 208 -3.56 -5.64 -5.92
CA LYS A 208 -4.15 -6.31 -4.74
C LYS A 208 -3.10 -7.07 -3.93
N GLU A 209 -2.05 -7.57 -4.59
CA GLU A 209 -0.96 -8.28 -3.94
C GLU A 209 0.00 -7.34 -3.19
N PHE A 210 -0.01 -6.05 -3.52
CA PHE A 210 0.84 -5.03 -2.89
C PHE A 210 0.21 -4.38 -1.66
N LEU A 211 -1.10 -4.47 -1.50
CA LEU A 211 -1.80 -3.97 -0.31
C LEU A 211 -1.73 -5.05 0.77
N TRP A 212 -1.08 -4.71 1.89
CA TRP A 212 -0.92 -5.52 3.13
C TRP A 212 0.30 -6.40 3.23
#